data_9159a327e8886f719f0ba8b0b2c986ed
#
_entry.id   9159a327e8886f719f0ba8b0b2c986ed
#
_cell.length_a   1.000
_cell.length_b   1.000
_cell.length_c   1.000
_cell.angle_alpha   90.00
_cell.angle_beta   90.00
_cell.angle_gamma   90.00
#
_symmetry.space_group_name_H-M   'P 1'
#
loop_
_entity.id
_entity.type
_entity.pdbx_description
1 polymer ?
#
loop_
_entity_poly.entity_id
_entity_poly.type
_entity_poly.pdbx_seq_one_letter_code
_entity_poly.pdbx_strand_id
1 'polypeptide(L)'
;MAGKRKAIKVVTKPKTASVEPLSIDDMCIDNGRGEKFWLKRLRYRGVPTLVRAGCNQGEFKNPDELVLANRDGFIREVYRLKPTGSTLTHHSRIAVGLVFYLRYLDEFEPQALPLANDNMERCIKHFNNLRLNGVTPSLSMHIRRGLAYILKQLGRESDARNLPEVSNLEASGKQGALDIETELKPIGRILTKGYRALIQHIKNDTHPDIHPFFDEALFNKMSAKQGWKGNKLSSQKRAFKLAVRASAYARTKNLFDDKTLKRVALLNQTSRCALQLFFMLTGMNDSVLKGMKRSDVKFKAIGSGYYVFDGVKGRAGHKQIDNSLGFSKYTKQLIEDWLEVSKAHFVVAGVDDINHQPFIPYLNTNHEVKDFNLNSSNPSYVNGLIGKLLACQINSSRFRKTKSDILTRVTEDVYLVSQGLNNTLNVVTRSYSGGVEADHNRDLSAMMETQAQIGRGESIAESIKNAKVLHSDILSDYDHNERFKRHEIPTTTIAPHGIRCTGDSNKKDQITRKLKNLAIDLVKNEKKCTAFLECFDCPYHILVASEQDIWLMLSFYEQVTEMKDIPAQNSIPKKKLYEIEAILSRTLTRFEQKAPAQYASAKEKMEISSHPLFANLRGLVDTLEVFNV
;
A
#
# COMPACT_ATOMS: atom_id res chain seq x y z
N MET A 1 37.00 11.48 15.30
CA MET A 1 37.04 12.50 14.22
C MET A 1 36.42 11.91 12.95
N ALA A 2 35.20 12.29 12.63
CA ALA A 2 34.49 11.76 11.47
C ALA A 2 34.84 12.63 10.25
N GLY A 3 35.60 12.05 9.29
CA GLY A 3 36.00 12.74 8.06
C GLY A 3 34.80 13.05 7.17
N LYS A 4 34.56 14.32 6.90
CA LYS A 4 33.60 14.81 5.91
C LYS A 4 33.97 14.26 4.53
N ARG A 5 33.17 13.35 3.97
CA ARG A 5 33.29 12.88 2.59
C ARG A 5 33.03 14.08 1.66
N LYS A 6 34.03 14.44 0.86
CA LYS A 6 33.89 15.44 -0.21
C LYS A 6 32.91 14.92 -1.25
N ALA A 7 31.90 15.73 -1.56
CA ALA A 7 30.97 15.45 -2.66
C ALA A 7 31.74 15.40 -3.99
N ILE A 8 31.61 14.33 -4.75
CA ILE A 8 32.15 14.21 -6.10
C ILE A 8 31.38 15.20 -6.98
N LYS A 9 32.07 16.22 -7.51
CA LYS A 9 31.51 17.10 -8.53
C LYS A 9 31.26 16.26 -9.80
N VAL A 10 29.99 15.99 -10.09
CA VAL A 10 29.61 15.44 -11.39
C VAL A 10 29.92 16.51 -12.45
N VAL A 11 30.86 16.19 -13.34
CA VAL A 11 31.14 17.04 -14.50
C VAL A 11 29.92 16.97 -15.41
N THR A 12 29.11 18.03 -15.38
CA THR A 12 28.00 18.20 -16.32
C THR A 12 28.56 18.39 -17.72
N LYS A 13 28.15 17.54 -18.67
CA LYS A 13 28.42 17.76 -20.10
C LYS A 13 28.06 19.20 -20.48
N PRO A 14 28.85 19.88 -21.31
CA PRO A 14 28.54 21.22 -21.75
C PRO A 14 27.15 21.22 -22.40
N LYS A 15 26.29 22.13 -21.96
CA LYS A 15 24.97 22.32 -22.55
C LYS A 15 25.15 22.77 -23.98
N THR A 16 24.78 21.95 -24.96
CA THR A 16 24.53 22.43 -26.31
C THR A 16 23.50 23.55 -26.22
N ALA A 17 23.87 24.77 -26.59
CA ALA A 17 22.95 25.89 -26.64
C ALA A 17 21.81 25.52 -27.59
N SER A 18 20.62 25.29 -27.07
CA SER A 18 19.45 25.08 -27.92
C SER A 18 19.11 26.40 -28.58
N VAL A 19 19.16 26.45 -29.90
CA VAL A 19 18.73 27.60 -30.68
C VAL A 19 17.25 27.86 -30.32
N GLU A 20 16.95 29.10 -29.93
CA GLU A 20 15.58 29.51 -29.63
C GLU A 20 14.76 29.51 -30.94
N PRO A 21 13.61 28.83 -31.03
CA PRO A 21 12.75 28.88 -32.21
C PRO A 21 12.30 30.32 -32.50
N LEU A 22 12.32 30.69 -33.75
CA LEU A 22 11.88 32.01 -34.21
C LEU A 22 10.38 32.21 -33.93
N SER A 23 9.58 31.16 -34.09
CA SER A 23 8.13 31.18 -33.85
C SER A 23 7.77 30.58 -32.48
N ILE A 24 6.84 31.27 -31.79
CA ILE A 24 6.25 30.74 -30.54
C ILE A 24 5.47 29.43 -30.79
N ASP A 25 4.97 29.24 -32.01
CA ASP A 25 4.22 28.05 -32.37
C ASP A 25 5.07 26.76 -32.29
N ASP A 26 6.39 26.91 -32.45
CA ASP A 26 7.36 25.80 -32.34
C ASP A 26 7.92 25.62 -30.92
N MET A 27 7.59 26.53 -30.01
CA MET A 27 8.08 26.48 -28.63
C MET A 27 7.33 25.43 -27.82
N CYS A 28 8.05 24.44 -27.32
CA CYS A 28 7.51 23.43 -26.42
C CYS A 28 8.48 23.08 -25.29
N ILE A 29 7.92 22.65 -24.17
CA ILE A 29 8.66 22.03 -23.05
C ILE A 29 8.42 20.52 -23.15
N ASP A 30 9.47 19.77 -23.48
CA ASP A 30 9.44 18.31 -23.55
C ASP A 30 9.69 17.74 -22.15
N ASN A 31 8.85 16.80 -21.74
CA ASN A 31 9.02 16.12 -20.47
C ASN A 31 9.97 14.91 -20.54
N GLY A 32 10.66 14.70 -21.67
CA GLY A 32 11.59 13.58 -21.88
C GLY A 32 10.91 12.20 -22.02
N ARG A 33 9.57 12.15 -22.07
CA ARG A 33 8.76 10.94 -22.24
C ARG A 33 7.84 11.01 -23.45
N GLY A 34 8.14 11.94 -24.36
CA GLY A 34 7.34 12.15 -25.56
C GLY A 34 6.07 12.99 -25.35
N GLU A 35 5.86 13.53 -24.15
CA GLU A 35 4.78 14.50 -23.92
C GLU A 35 5.35 15.91 -24.04
N LYS A 36 4.79 16.69 -24.94
CA LYS A 36 5.19 18.08 -25.20
C LYS A 36 4.14 19.04 -24.66
N PHE A 37 4.54 20.00 -23.85
CA PHE A 37 3.72 21.13 -23.47
C PHE A 37 3.99 22.29 -24.42
N TRP A 38 3.06 22.51 -25.37
CA TRP A 38 3.16 23.54 -26.37
C TRP A 38 2.83 24.91 -25.77
N LEU A 39 3.80 25.84 -25.83
CA LEU A 39 3.66 27.17 -25.25
C LEU A 39 2.74 28.09 -26.07
N LYS A 40 2.51 27.83 -27.37
CA LYS A 40 1.61 28.61 -28.22
C LYS A 40 0.20 28.79 -27.66
N ARG A 41 -0.27 27.80 -26.85
CA ARG A 41 -1.58 27.93 -26.18
C ARG A 41 -1.64 29.07 -25.18
N LEU A 42 -0.50 29.48 -24.61
CA LEU A 42 -0.42 30.57 -23.66
C LEU A 42 -0.61 31.95 -24.32
N ARG A 43 -0.50 32.07 -25.65
CA ARG A 43 -0.75 33.33 -26.39
C ARG A 43 -2.19 33.79 -26.30
N TYR A 44 -3.12 32.87 -26.11
CA TYR A 44 -4.55 33.10 -26.21
C TYR A 44 -5.23 33.14 -24.85
N ARG A 45 -6.29 33.97 -24.73
CA ARG A 45 -7.10 34.07 -23.52
C ARG A 45 -7.75 32.72 -23.19
N GLY A 46 -7.92 32.42 -21.89
CA GLY A 46 -8.45 31.16 -21.41
C GLY A 46 -7.53 29.95 -21.61
N VAL A 47 -6.35 30.17 -22.20
CA VAL A 47 -5.35 29.11 -22.46
C VAL A 47 -6.00 27.86 -23.04
N PRO A 48 -6.42 27.88 -24.29
CA PRO A 48 -7.23 26.83 -24.92
C PRO A 48 -6.49 25.49 -24.95
N THR A 49 -7.25 24.40 -24.96
CA THR A 49 -6.70 23.05 -25.03
C THR A 49 -6.42 22.67 -26.46
N LEU A 50 -5.25 22.09 -26.73
CA LEU A 50 -4.91 21.55 -28.05
C LEU A 50 -5.54 20.18 -28.24
N VAL A 51 -6.03 19.90 -29.42
CA VAL A 51 -6.64 18.61 -29.76
C VAL A 51 -5.56 17.66 -30.27
N ARG A 52 -5.72 16.37 -29.98
CA ARG A 52 -4.96 15.32 -30.64
C ARG A 52 -5.59 15.03 -32.00
N ALA A 53 -5.06 15.62 -33.05
CA ALA A 53 -5.42 15.27 -34.41
C ALA A 53 -4.35 14.33 -34.99
N GLY A 54 -4.64 13.04 -35.08
CA GLY A 54 -3.72 12.05 -35.66
C GLY A 54 -2.36 11.96 -34.96
N CYS A 55 -1.28 11.92 -35.74
CA CYS A 55 0.10 11.95 -35.25
C CYS A 55 0.61 13.34 -34.85
N ASN A 56 -0.11 14.40 -35.23
CA ASN A 56 0.27 15.78 -34.97
C ASN A 56 -0.49 16.31 -33.76
N GLN A 57 0.20 16.37 -32.64
CA GLN A 57 -0.28 17.03 -31.43
C GLN A 57 -0.04 18.54 -31.62
N GLY A 58 -1.07 19.35 -31.56
CA GLY A 58 -0.84 20.77 -31.44
C GLY A 58 -1.78 21.67 -32.25
N GLU A 59 -2.95 21.19 -32.67
CA GLU A 59 -3.96 22.03 -33.33
C GLU A 59 -5.01 22.51 -32.32
N PHE A 60 -5.53 23.71 -32.52
CA PHE A 60 -6.64 24.24 -31.75
C PHE A 60 -7.95 23.67 -32.27
N LYS A 61 -8.89 23.40 -31.36
CA LYS A 61 -10.21 22.87 -31.71
C LYS A 61 -11.02 23.89 -32.54
N ASN A 62 -10.97 25.16 -32.14
CA ASN A 62 -11.70 26.27 -32.74
C ASN A 62 -10.70 27.42 -32.98
N PRO A 63 -9.92 27.40 -34.06
CA PRO A 63 -8.91 28.44 -34.31
C PRO A 63 -9.50 29.83 -34.49
N ASP A 64 -10.72 29.95 -35.05
CA ASP A 64 -11.39 31.23 -35.34
C ASP A 64 -11.91 31.95 -34.08
N GLU A 65 -12.04 31.28 -32.97
CA GLU A 65 -12.49 31.85 -31.67
C GLU A 65 -11.34 32.36 -30.80
N LEU A 66 -10.11 32.30 -31.28
CA LEU A 66 -8.93 32.59 -30.48
C LEU A 66 -8.70 34.09 -30.29
N VAL A 67 -8.67 34.56 -29.04
CA VAL A 67 -8.38 35.96 -28.71
C VAL A 67 -6.95 36.07 -28.16
N LEU A 68 -6.11 36.89 -28.77
CA LEU A 68 -4.74 37.12 -28.30
C LEU A 68 -4.72 37.82 -26.93
N ALA A 69 -3.82 37.35 -26.05
CA ALA A 69 -3.63 37.88 -24.71
C ALA A 69 -2.38 38.79 -24.59
N ASN A 70 -1.68 39.06 -25.71
CA ASN A 70 -0.52 39.97 -25.81
C ASN A 70 0.61 39.69 -24.83
N ARG A 71 0.97 38.43 -24.61
CA ARG A 71 1.99 38.01 -23.64
C ARG A 71 3.16 37.23 -24.26
N ASP A 72 3.47 37.51 -25.50
CA ASP A 72 4.53 36.84 -26.27
C ASP A 72 5.92 36.97 -25.60
N GLY A 73 6.24 38.12 -25.03
CA GLY A 73 7.48 38.33 -24.25
C GLY A 73 7.61 37.39 -23.07
N PHE A 74 6.54 37.27 -22.28
CA PHE A 74 6.48 36.34 -21.16
C PHE A 74 6.63 34.88 -21.61
N ILE A 75 6.03 34.48 -22.71
CA ILE A 75 6.13 33.12 -23.24
C ILE A 75 7.57 32.80 -23.64
N ARG A 76 8.27 33.73 -24.31
CA ARG A 76 9.69 33.56 -24.66
C ARG A 76 10.56 33.46 -23.42
N GLU A 77 10.29 34.26 -22.40
CA GLU A 77 10.98 34.20 -21.12
C GLU A 77 10.78 32.82 -20.46
N VAL A 78 9.55 32.33 -20.35
CA VAL A 78 9.24 30.98 -19.81
C VAL A 78 9.96 29.88 -20.62
N TYR A 79 10.04 30.02 -21.92
CA TYR A 79 10.76 29.07 -22.76
C TYR A 79 12.26 29.01 -22.46
N ARG A 80 12.90 30.18 -22.26
CA ARG A 80 14.33 30.28 -21.90
C ARG A 80 14.61 29.66 -20.52
N LEU A 81 13.67 29.80 -19.60
CA LEU A 81 13.75 29.24 -18.23
C LEU A 81 13.36 27.76 -18.14
N LYS A 82 13.11 27.08 -19.30
CA LYS A 82 12.68 25.68 -19.29
C LYS A 82 13.58 24.84 -18.40
N PRO A 83 12.99 24.01 -17.53
CA PRO A 83 13.76 23.24 -16.56
C PRO A 83 14.70 22.26 -17.27
N THR A 84 15.96 22.30 -16.92
CA THR A 84 16.96 21.32 -17.35
C THR A 84 17.32 20.40 -16.18
N GLY A 85 17.17 19.09 -16.37
CA GLY A 85 17.61 18.09 -15.36
C GLY A 85 16.65 17.87 -14.19
N SER A 86 15.42 18.40 -14.23
CA SER A 86 14.39 18.10 -13.22
C SER A 86 13.54 16.88 -13.62
N THR A 87 12.84 16.28 -12.64
CA THR A 87 12.00 15.12 -12.92
C THR A 87 10.76 15.52 -13.73
N LEU A 88 10.29 14.63 -14.60
CA LEU A 88 9.09 14.73 -15.41
C LEU A 88 7.85 15.25 -14.69
N THR A 89 7.64 14.76 -13.47
CA THR A 89 6.52 15.18 -12.61
C THR A 89 6.62 16.67 -12.26
N HIS A 90 7.83 17.21 -12.18
CA HIS A 90 8.06 18.62 -11.86
C HIS A 90 7.70 19.51 -13.06
N HIS A 91 8.13 19.14 -14.27
CA HIS A 91 7.77 19.87 -15.50
C HIS A 91 6.25 19.92 -15.73
N SER A 92 5.58 18.78 -15.62
CA SER A 92 4.13 18.70 -15.78
C SER A 92 3.37 19.57 -14.75
N ARG A 93 3.84 19.59 -13.50
CA ARG A 93 3.22 20.42 -12.46
C ARG A 93 3.43 21.92 -12.67
N ILE A 94 4.60 22.33 -13.17
CA ILE A 94 4.86 23.74 -13.54
C ILE A 94 3.93 24.15 -14.66
N ALA A 95 3.84 23.34 -15.72
CA ALA A 95 2.97 23.60 -16.85
C ALA A 95 1.49 23.71 -16.44
N VAL A 96 1.00 22.80 -15.61
CA VAL A 96 -0.36 22.86 -15.06
C VAL A 96 -0.58 24.11 -14.23
N GLY A 97 0.35 24.43 -13.30
CA GLY A 97 0.25 25.62 -12.48
C GLY A 97 0.19 26.90 -13.28
N LEU A 98 1.01 27.01 -14.33
CA LEU A 98 1.05 28.16 -15.22
C LEU A 98 -0.25 28.31 -16.04
N VAL A 99 -0.80 27.21 -16.55
CA VAL A 99 -2.08 27.24 -17.29
C VAL A 99 -3.20 27.80 -16.43
N PHE A 100 -3.35 27.32 -15.19
CA PHE A 100 -4.42 27.77 -14.30
C PHE A 100 -4.19 29.20 -13.80
N TYR A 101 -2.94 29.58 -13.58
CA TYR A 101 -2.60 30.95 -13.25
C TYR A 101 -3.01 31.93 -14.35
N LEU A 102 -2.65 31.64 -15.62
CA LEU A 102 -2.99 32.52 -16.74
C LEU A 102 -4.49 32.54 -17.04
N ARG A 103 -5.20 31.43 -16.82
CA ARG A 103 -6.67 31.42 -16.90
C ARG A 103 -7.31 32.33 -15.86
N TYR A 104 -6.78 32.31 -14.62
CA TYR A 104 -7.22 33.20 -13.58
C TYR A 104 -7.00 34.67 -13.97
N LEU A 105 -5.84 35.02 -14.52
CA LEU A 105 -5.58 36.39 -14.99
C LEU A 105 -6.54 36.78 -16.11
N ASP A 106 -6.77 35.89 -17.07
CA ASP A 106 -7.67 36.15 -18.18
C ASP A 106 -9.12 36.42 -17.75
N GLU A 107 -9.57 35.79 -16.65
CA GLU A 107 -10.92 35.89 -16.09
C GLU A 107 -11.07 37.10 -15.17
N PHE A 108 -10.11 37.33 -14.25
CA PHE A 108 -10.26 38.29 -13.17
C PHE A 108 -9.41 39.56 -13.35
N GLU A 109 -8.30 39.46 -14.08
CA GLU A 109 -7.29 40.54 -14.21
C GLU A 109 -6.74 40.61 -15.66
N PRO A 110 -7.59 40.81 -16.68
CA PRO A 110 -7.22 40.60 -18.08
C PRO A 110 -6.16 41.58 -18.62
N GLN A 111 -5.89 42.68 -17.92
CA GLN A 111 -4.84 43.67 -18.28
C GLN A 111 -3.58 43.52 -17.39
N ALA A 112 -3.54 42.56 -16.49
CA ALA A 112 -2.45 42.41 -15.55
C ALA A 112 -1.17 41.86 -16.20
N LEU A 113 -0.03 42.36 -15.71
CA LEU A 113 1.26 41.76 -16.04
C LEU A 113 1.38 40.37 -15.43
N PRO A 114 1.80 39.34 -16.19
CA PRO A 114 1.80 37.95 -15.73
C PRO A 114 2.62 37.67 -14.46
N LEU A 115 3.63 38.49 -14.13
CA LEU A 115 4.48 38.30 -12.95
C LEU A 115 4.40 39.46 -11.95
N ALA A 116 3.28 40.16 -11.88
CA ALA A 116 3.01 41.13 -10.83
C ALA A 116 2.72 40.41 -9.49
N ASN A 117 3.38 40.81 -8.40
CA ASN A 117 3.31 40.13 -7.09
C ASN A 117 1.88 40.03 -6.57
N ASP A 118 1.12 41.12 -6.61
CA ASP A 118 -0.25 41.17 -6.11
C ASP A 118 -1.18 40.21 -6.83
N ASN A 119 -1.01 40.02 -8.14
CA ASN A 119 -1.83 39.10 -8.93
C ASN A 119 -1.49 37.65 -8.63
N MET A 120 -0.21 37.34 -8.44
CA MET A 120 0.22 36.01 -8.04
C MET A 120 -0.34 35.65 -6.66
N GLU A 121 -0.28 36.59 -5.73
CA GLU A 121 -0.82 36.41 -4.38
C GLU A 121 -2.33 36.19 -4.39
N ARG A 122 -3.09 37.05 -5.08
CA ARG A 122 -4.55 36.91 -5.21
C ARG A 122 -4.96 35.58 -5.84
N CYS A 123 -4.27 35.18 -6.90
CA CYS A 123 -4.51 33.90 -7.56
C CYS A 123 -4.29 32.73 -6.58
N ILE A 124 -3.16 32.69 -5.87
CA ILE A 124 -2.88 31.60 -4.91
C ILE A 124 -3.92 31.58 -3.80
N LYS A 125 -4.30 32.73 -3.25
CA LYS A 125 -5.36 32.83 -2.23
C LYS A 125 -6.71 32.34 -2.76
N HIS A 126 -7.10 32.74 -3.98
CA HIS A 126 -8.33 32.29 -4.63
C HIS A 126 -8.40 30.75 -4.72
N PHE A 127 -7.39 30.10 -5.30
CA PHE A 127 -7.35 28.65 -5.41
C PHE A 127 -7.15 27.94 -4.07
N ASN A 128 -6.56 28.60 -3.08
CA ASN A 128 -6.48 28.07 -1.72
C ASN A 128 -7.87 28.04 -1.05
N ASN A 129 -8.67 29.08 -1.25
CA ASN A 129 -10.06 29.12 -0.76
C ASN A 129 -10.93 28.05 -1.43
N LEU A 130 -10.83 27.88 -2.75
CA LEU A 130 -11.51 26.79 -3.46
C LEU A 130 -11.09 25.41 -2.92
N ARG A 131 -9.82 25.25 -2.57
CA ARG A 131 -9.31 24.02 -1.96
C ARG A 131 -9.89 23.78 -0.58
N LEU A 132 -9.97 24.80 0.27
CA LEU A 132 -10.57 24.71 1.60
C LEU A 132 -12.04 24.29 1.52
N ASN A 133 -12.72 24.69 0.46
CA ASN A 133 -14.11 24.30 0.15
C ASN A 133 -14.22 22.96 -0.59
N GLY A 134 -13.14 22.18 -0.72
CA GLY A 134 -13.14 20.84 -1.29
C GLY A 134 -13.17 20.76 -2.83
N VAL A 135 -13.09 21.89 -3.53
CA VAL A 135 -13.29 21.91 -5.00
C VAL A 135 -12.05 21.51 -5.79
N THR A 136 -10.83 21.86 -5.32
CA THR A 136 -9.59 21.61 -6.05
C THR A 136 -8.41 21.26 -5.13
N PRO A 137 -8.24 19.99 -4.72
CA PRO A 137 -7.35 19.67 -3.59
C PRO A 137 -5.86 19.97 -3.77
N SER A 138 -5.32 20.06 -4.98
CA SER A 138 -3.87 20.24 -5.20
C SER A 138 -3.47 21.42 -6.08
N LEU A 139 -4.44 22.14 -6.66
CA LEU A 139 -4.18 23.13 -7.70
C LEU A 139 -3.41 24.36 -7.19
N SER A 140 -3.79 24.90 -6.03
CA SER A 140 -3.07 26.02 -5.39
C SER A 140 -1.58 25.71 -5.16
N MET A 141 -1.26 24.46 -4.80
CA MET A 141 0.13 24.01 -4.64
C MET A 141 0.88 23.95 -5.98
N HIS A 142 0.23 23.55 -7.07
CA HIS A 142 0.85 23.51 -8.40
C HIS A 142 1.11 24.93 -8.92
N ILE A 143 0.15 25.85 -8.73
CA ILE A 143 0.30 27.27 -9.08
C ILE A 143 1.48 27.87 -8.32
N ARG A 144 1.47 27.77 -6.98
CA ARG A 144 2.56 28.29 -6.15
C ARG A 144 3.93 27.77 -6.54
N ARG A 145 4.06 26.46 -6.77
CA ARG A 145 5.33 25.82 -7.16
C ARG A 145 5.79 26.26 -8.55
N GLY A 146 4.88 26.40 -9.49
CA GLY A 146 5.18 26.88 -10.85
C GLY A 146 5.70 28.33 -10.81
N LEU A 147 4.98 29.22 -10.13
CA LEU A 147 5.36 30.61 -9.98
C LEU A 147 6.66 30.78 -9.21
N ALA A 148 6.83 30.09 -8.08
CA ALA A 148 8.06 30.12 -7.29
C ALA A 148 9.29 29.64 -8.09
N TYR A 149 9.11 28.63 -8.97
CA TYR A 149 10.17 28.19 -9.85
C TYR A 149 10.58 29.28 -10.85
N ILE A 150 9.61 29.87 -11.55
CA ILE A 150 9.84 30.93 -12.54
C ILE A 150 10.54 32.13 -11.87
N LEU A 151 10.02 32.61 -10.74
CA LEU A 151 10.61 33.71 -9.99
C LEU A 151 12.06 33.46 -9.59
N LYS A 152 12.37 32.27 -9.10
CA LYS A 152 13.75 31.87 -8.74
C LYS A 152 14.69 31.87 -9.94
N GLN A 153 14.23 31.38 -11.07
CA GLN A 153 15.04 31.39 -12.30
C GLN A 153 15.28 32.81 -12.84
N LEU A 154 14.38 33.75 -12.54
CA LEU A 154 14.50 35.17 -12.87
C LEU A 154 15.32 35.96 -11.84
N GLY A 155 15.91 35.31 -10.83
CA GLY A 155 16.66 36.00 -9.76
C GLY A 155 15.78 36.71 -8.72
N ARG A 156 14.44 36.51 -8.78
CA ARG A 156 13.46 37.09 -7.86
C ARG A 156 13.19 36.17 -6.66
N GLU A 157 14.24 35.76 -5.96
CA GLU A 157 14.12 34.78 -4.86
C GLU A 157 13.30 35.32 -3.66
N SER A 158 13.38 36.62 -3.39
CA SER A 158 12.59 37.27 -2.33
C SER A 158 11.09 37.12 -2.62
N ASP A 159 10.68 37.44 -3.86
CA ASP A 159 9.28 37.34 -4.26
C ASP A 159 8.80 35.88 -4.21
N ALA A 160 9.65 34.94 -4.61
CA ALA A 160 9.32 33.52 -4.51
C ALA A 160 9.11 33.02 -3.08
N ARG A 161 9.81 33.61 -2.08
CA ARG A 161 9.62 33.29 -0.65
C ARG A 161 8.34 33.94 -0.10
N ASN A 162 8.00 35.13 -0.58
CA ASN A 162 6.85 35.91 -0.12
C ASN A 162 5.51 35.38 -0.70
N LEU A 163 5.53 34.47 -1.67
CA LEU A 163 4.29 33.84 -2.15
C LEU A 163 3.53 33.16 -1.01
N PRO A 164 2.19 33.32 -0.93
CA PRO A 164 1.36 32.74 0.11
C PRO A 164 1.67 31.27 0.38
N GLU A 165 1.80 30.89 1.63
CA GLU A 165 1.97 29.51 1.99
C GLU A 165 0.69 28.73 1.73
N VAL A 166 0.85 27.61 1.07
CA VAL A 166 -0.22 26.64 0.87
C VAL A 166 0.09 25.45 1.77
N SER A 167 -0.56 25.41 2.94
CA SER A 167 -0.42 24.29 3.87
C SER A 167 -0.78 22.98 3.15
N ASN A 168 -0.04 21.92 3.42
CA ASN A 168 -0.50 20.61 3.05
C ASN A 168 -1.73 20.31 3.93
N LEU A 169 -2.94 20.52 3.42
CA LEU A 169 -4.08 19.84 4.02
C LEU A 169 -3.71 18.37 4.03
N GLU A 170 -3.91 17.72 5.15
CA GLU A 170 -3.91 16.27 5.15
C GLU A 170 -4.84 15.87 4.03
N ALA A 171 -4.33 15.11 3.08
CA ALA A 171 -5.11 14.74 1.92
C ALA A 171 -6.31 13.97 2.45
N SER A 172 -7.48 14.63 2.50
CA SER A 172 -8.76 13.97 2.66
C SER A 172 -8.81 12.89 1.58
N GLY A 173 -8.66 11.63 1.95
CA GLY A 173 -8.54 10.53 1.00
C GLY A 173 -7.16 9.84 0.93
N LYS A 174 -6.29 10.00 1.93
CA LYS A 174 -5.18 9.04 2.09
C LYS A 174 -5.80 7.66 2.28
N GLN A 175 -5.78 6.86 1.22
CA GLN A 175 -6.19 5.46 1.34
C GLN A 175 -5.32 4.79 2.41
N GLY A 176 -5.96 4.15 3.39
CA GLY A 176 -5.30 3.41 4.46
C GLY A 176 -4.52 2.20 3.93
N ALA A 177 -3.83 1.50 4.80
CA ALA A 177 -3.32 0.17 4.52
C ALA A 177 -4.49 -0.78 4.17
N LEU A 178 -4.18 -1.89 3.51
CA LEU A 178 -5.15 -2.95 3.25
C LEU A 178 -5.31 -3.80 4.52
N ASP A 179 -6.54 -4.11 4.87
CA ASP A 179 -6.78 -5.14 5.89
C ASP A 179 -6.24 -6.49 5.40
N ILE A 180 -5.52 -7.19 6.28
CA ILE A 180 -4.80 -8.41 5.89
C ILE A 180 -5.76 -9.52 5.48
N GLU A 181 -6.82 -9.75 6.25
CA GLU A 181 -7.73 -10.88 6.06
C GLU A 181 -8.77 -10.61 4.96
N THR A 182 -9.39 -9.44 5.02
CA THR A 182 -10.54 -9.12 4.17
C THR A 182 -10.16 -8.50 2.82
N GLU A 183 -8.97 -7.90 2.71
CA GLU A 183 -8.51 -7.25 1.47
C GLU A 183 -7.23 -7.87 0.91
N LEU A 184 -6.11 -7.90 1.67
CA LEU A 184 -4.79 -8.29 1.15
C LEU A 184 -4.75 -9.76 0.71
N LYS A 185 -5.21 -10.69 1.55
CA LYS A 185 -5.24 -12.13 1.23
C LYS A 185 -6.11 -12.45 0.01
N PRO A 186 -7.35 -11.96 -0.12
CA PRO A 186 -8.15 -12.14 -1.33
C PRO A 186 -7.49 -11.57 -2.59
N ILE A 187 -6.93 -10.34 -2.52
CA ILE A 187 -6.17 -9.74 -3.62
C ILE A 187 -4.99 -10.62 -4.01
N GLY A 188 -4.22 -11.09 -3.03
CA GLY A 188 -3.05 -11.95 -3.23
C GLY A 188 -3.40 -13.25 -3.93
N ARG A 189 -4.53 -13.89 -3.56
CA ARG A 189 -5.03 -15.11 -4.21
C ARG A 189 -5.37 -14.85 -5.69
N ILE A 190 -6.10 -13.76 -5.99
CA ILE A 190 -6.47 -13.42 -7.37
C ILE A 190 -5.23 -13.11 -8.20
N LEU A 191 -4.31 -12.28 -7.68
CA LEU A 191 -3.07 -11.91 -8.38
C LEU A 191 -2.20 -13.13 -8.65
N THR A 192 -1.97 -13.99 -7.65
CA THR A 192 -1.10 -15.18 -7.78
C THR A 192 -1.70 -16.23 -8.71
N LYS A 193 -3.00 -16.54 -8.56
CA LYS A 193 -3.72 -17.46 -9.44
C LYS A 193 -3.71 -16.98 -10.88
N GLY A 194 -4.06 -15.71 -11.09
CA GLY A 194 -4.09 -15.12 -12.42
C GLY A 194 -2.71 -15.00 -13.06
N TYR A 195 -1.69 -14.62 -12.30
CA TYR A 195 -0.31 -14.58 -12.76
C TYR A 195 0.17 -15.95 -13.26
N ARG A 196 -0.02 -17.00 -12.48
CA ARG A 196 0.36 -18.36 -12.86
C ARG A 196 -0.37 -18.84 -14.12
N ALA A 197 -1.69 -18.58 -14.21
CA ALA A 197 -2.47 -18.95 -15.37
C ALA A 197 -2.02 -18.21 -16.64
N LEU A 198 -1.75 -16.89 -16.55
CA LEU A 198 -1.24 -16.10 -17.66
C LEU A 198 0.14 -16.60 -18.13
N ILE A 199 1.04 -16.90 -17.21
CA ILE A 199 2.34 -17.52 -17.53
C ILE A 199 2.17 -18.85 -18.24
N GLN A 200 1.26 -19.70 -17.77
CA GLN A 200 1.00 -21.00 -18.39
C GLN A 200 0.49 -20.86 -19.83
N HIS A 201 -0.40 -19.89 -20.10
CA HIS A 201 -0.83 -19.57 -21.45
C HIS A 201 0.32 -19.11 -22.34
N ILE A 202 1.26 -18.32 -21.80
CA ILE A 202 2.45 -17.89 -22.56
C ILE A 202 3.36 -19.09 -22.88
N LYS A 203 3.61 -19.96 -21.90
CA LYS A 203 4.49 -21.15 -22.06
C LYS A 203 3.90 -22.15 -23.05
N ASN A 204 2.59 -22.32 -23.04
CA ASN A 204 1.89 -23.29 -23.90
C ASN A 204 1.46 -22.71 -25.27
N ASP A 205 1.80 -21.46 -25.57
CA ASP A 205 1.34 -20.71 -26.76
C ASP A 205 -0.20 -20.74 -26.94
N THR A 206 -0.93 -20.72 -25.84
CA THR A 206 -2.40 -20.68 -25.80
C THR A 206 -2.91 -19.30 -25.42
N HIS A 207 -4.20 -19.05 -25.64
CA HIS A 207 -4.82 -17.77 -25.32
C HIS A 207 -6.13 -17.99 -24.54
N PRO A 208 -6.32 -17.31 -23.37
CA PRO A 208 -7.56 -17.46 -22.61
C PRO A 208 -8.72 -16.71 -23.25
N ASP A 209 -9.93 -17.27 -23.22
CA ASP A 209 -11.17 -16.61 -23.68
C ASP A 209 -11.63 -15.50 -22.74
N ILE A 210 -11.29 -15.62 -21.46
CA ILE A 210 -11.59 -14.66 -20.41
C ILE A 210 -10.36 -14.45 -19.53
N HIS A 211 -10.17 -13.24 -19.02
CA HIS A 211 -9.04 -12.95 -18.16
C HIS A 211 -9.02 -13.87 -16.93
N PRO A 212 -7.89 -14.52 -16.59
CA PRO A 212 -7.79 -15.50 -15.50
C PRO A 212 -8.09 -14.96 -14.08
N PHE A 213 -8.27 -13.66 -13.91
CA PHE A 213 -8.79 -13.10 -12.67
C PHE A 213 -10.27 -13.40 -12.46
N PHE A 214 -11.01 -13.70 -13.54
CA PHE A 214 -12.45 -13.94 -13.43
C PHE A 214 -12.74 -15.12 -12.52
N ASP A 215 -13.51 -14.84 -11.48
CA ASP A 215 -14.04 -15.82 -10.54
C ASP A 215 -15.54 -15.56 -10.44
N GLU A 216 -16.33 -16.54 -10.82
CA GLU A 216 -17.78 -16.39 -10.94
C GLU A 216 -18.46 -16.18 -9.58
N ALA A 217 -17.98 -16.85 -8.54
CA ALA A 217 -18.54 -16.73 -7.19
C ALA A 217 -18.28 -15.32 -6.61
N LEU A 218 -17.04 -14.82 -6.73
CA LEU A 218 -16.70 -13.46 -6.30
C LEU A 218 -17.43 -12.41 -7.15
N PHE A 219 -17.55 -12.63 -8.46
CA PHE A 219 -18.25 -11.70 -9.34
C PHE A 219 -19.75 -11.61 -8.99
N ASN A 220 -20.41 -12.76 -8.72
CA ASN A 220 -21.82 -12.81 -8.34
C ASN A 220 -22.04 -12.12 -6.96
N LYS A 221 -21.16 -12.38 -5.98
CA LYS A 221 -21.18 -11.71 -4.68
C LYS A 221 -21.05 -10.19 -4.83
N MET A 222 -20.12 -9.74 -5.67
CA MET A 222 -19.92 -8.30 -5.93
C MET A 222 -21.09 -7.70 -6.69
N SER A 223 -21.65 -8.42 -7.68
CA SER A 223 -22.83 -8.00 -8.43
C SER A 223 -24.04 -7.78 -7.52
N ALA A 224 -24.28 -8.70 -6.60
CA ALA A 224 -25.35 -8.56 -5.59
C ALA A 224 -25.12 -7.34 -4.71
N LYS A 225 -23.89 -7.15 -4.19
CA LYS A 225 -23.52 -6.00 -3.35
C LYS A 225 -23.70 -4.66 -4.07
N GLN A 226 -23.39 -4.60 -5.36
CA GLN A 226 -23.42 -3.37 -6.18
C GLN A 226 -24.75 -3.17 -6.93
N GLY A 227 -25.69 -4.11 -6.83
CA GLY A 227 -26.96 -4.05 -7.51
C GLY A 227 -26.86 -4.09 -9.05
N TRP A 228 -25.84 -4.79 -9.61
CA TRP A 228 -25.71 -4.90 -11.07
C TRP A 228 -26.74 -5.84 -11.66
N LYS A 229 -27.54 -5.36 -12.62
CA LYS A 229 -28.56 -6.12 -13.32
C LYS A 229 -28.51 -5.85 -14.83
N GLY A 230 -29.06 -6.74 -15.65
CA GLY A 230 -29.24 -6.58 -17.09
C GLY A 230 -27.96 -6.17 -17.83
N ASN A 231 -28.04 -5.08 -18.60
CA ASN A 231 -26.92 -4.57 -19.42
C ASN A 231 -25.68 -4.21 -18.60
N LYS A 232 -25.86 -3.70 -17.36
CA LYS A 232 -24.74 -3.35 -16.48
C LYS A 232 -23.96 -4.60 -16.06
N LEU A 233 -24.65 -5.66 -15.65
CA LEU A 233 -24.04 -6.94 -15.30
C LEU A 233 -23.24 -7.51 -16.48
N SER A 234 -23.87 -7.57 -17.66
CA SER A 234 -23.25 -8.07 -18.90
C SER A 234 -22.02 -7.23 -19.28
N SER A 235 -22.07 -5.91 -19.15
CA SER A 235 -20.95 -5.01 -19.39
C SER A 235 -19.78 -5.27 -18.44
N GLN A 236 -20.03 -5.48 -17.14
CA GLN A 236 -18.98 -5.76 -16.17
C GLN A 236 -18.31 -7.11 -16.44
N LYS A 237 -19.07 -8.16 -16.78
CA LYS A 237 -18.53 -9.47 -17.16
C LYS A 237 -17.74 -9.38 -18.48
N ARG A 238 -18.24 -8.61 -19.45
CA ARG A 238 -17.57 -8.39 -20.75
C ARG A 238 -16.17 -7.76 -20.58
N ALA A 239 -15.94 -6.94 -19.54
CA ALA A 239 -14.64 -6.33 -19.28
C ALA A 239 -13.52 -7.38 -19.16
N PHE A 240 -13.76 -8.54 -18.53
CA PHE A 240 -12.78 -9.61 -18.41
C PHE A 240 -12.50 -10.29 -19.76
N LYS A 241 -13.49 -10.40 -20.65
CA LYS A 241 -13.29 -10.91 -22.02
C LYS A 241 -12.51 -9.91 -22.87
N LEU A 242 -12.83 -8.60 -22.76
CA LEU A 242 -12.14 -7.56 -23.50
C LEU A 242 -10.68 -7.38 -23.08
N ALA A 243 -10.34 -7.66 -21.82
CA ALA A 243 -8.99 -7.54 -21.30
C ALA A 243 -7.97 -8.40 -22.05
N VAL A 244 -8.37 -9.55 -22.53
CA VAL A 244 -7.49 -10.50 -23.26
C VAL A 244 -7.68 -10.45 -24.78
N ARG A 245 -8.61 -9.67 -25.29
CA ARG A 245 -8.83 -9.55 -26.73
C ARG A 245 -7.85 -8.60 -27.39
N ALA A 246 -7.48 -8.90 -28.63
CA ALA A 246 -6.65 -8.06 -29.49
C ALA A 246 -7.29 -6.72 -29.90
N SER A 247 -8.58 -6.49 -29.61
CA SER A 247 -9.34 -5.31 -30.05
C SER A 247 -8.75 -3.95 -29.59
N ALA A 248 -8.00 -3.95 -28.49
CA ALA A 248 -7.27 -2.74 -28.05
C ALA A 248 -6.21 -2.27 -29.07
N TYR A 249 -5.82 -3.14 -29.98
CA TYR A 249 -4.83 -2.92 -31.03
C TYR A 249 -5.47 -2.82 -32.43
N ALA A 250 -6.78 -2.61 -32.50
CA ALA A 250 -7.51 -2.58 -33.77
C ALA A 250 -6.96 -1.55 -34.80
N ARG A 251 -6.30 -0.48 -34.32
CA ARG A 251 -5.64 0.52 -35.19
C ARG A 251 -4.43 -0.04 -35.93
N THR A 252 -3.84 -1.14 -35.46
CA THR A 252 -2.67 -1.79 -36.05
C THR A 252 -3.01 -3.10 -36.75
N LYS A 253 -4.32 -3.43 -36.87
CA LYS A 253 -4.80 -4.67 -37.49
C LYS A 253 -4.26 -4.92 -38.91
N ASN A 254 -4.03 -3.85 -39.65
CA ASN A 254 -3.51 -3.94 -41.01
C ASN A 254 -1.99 -4.16 -41.08
N LEU A 255 -1.28 -4.03 -39.94
CA LEU A 255 0.17 -4.19 -39.85
C LEU A 255 0.59 -5.54 -39.29
N PHE A 256 -0.28 -6.19 -38.52
CA PHE A 256 0.03 -7.42 -37.79
C PHE A 256 -1.13 -8.43 -37.88
N ASP A 257 -0.78 -9.70 -37.86
CA ASP A 257 -1.76 -10.78 -37.84
C ASP A 257 -2.53 -10.88 -36.50
N ASP A 258 -3.69 -11.53 -36.53
CA ASP A 258 -4.54 -11.67 -35.34
C ASP A 258 -3.87 -12.47 -34.22
N LYS A 259 -3.02 -13.45 -34.57
CA LYS A 259 -2.27 -14.27 -33.61
C LYS A 259 -1.26 -13.41 -32.86
N THR A 260 -0.49 -12.60 -33.56
CA THR A 260 0.47 -11.64 -32.98
C THR A 260 -0.23 -10.62 -32.10
N LEU A 261 -1.37 -10.07 -32.54
CA LEU A 261 -2.13 -9.09 -31.75
C LEU A 261 -2.68 -9.70 -30.44
N LYS A 262 -3.18 -10.94 -30.49
CA LYS A 262 -3.61 -11.69 -29.29
C LYS A 262 -2.42 -11.96 -28.36
N ARG A 263 -1.28 -12.35 -28.93
CA ARG A 263 -0.05 -12.60 -28.17
C ARG A 263 0.41 -11.35 -27.43
N VAL A 264 0.45 -10.19 -28.10
CA VAL A 264 0.80 -8.89 -27.50
C VAL A 264 -0.18 -8.51 -26.38
N ALA A 265 -1.48 -8.71 -26.59
CA ALA A 265 -2.49 -8.46 -25.56
C ALA A 265 -2.24 -9.32 -24.30
N LEU A 266 -2.00 -10.62 -24.49
CA LEU A 266 -1.69 -11.54 -23.39
C LEU A 266 -0.42 -11.14 -22.64
N LEU A 267 0.67 -10.85 -23.37
CA LEU A 267 1.94 -10.42 -22.79
C LEU A 267 1.76 -9.13 -21.93
N ASN A 268 1.07 -8.14 -22.46
CA ASN A 268 0.80 -6.90 -21.74
C ASN A 268 -0.09 -7.08 -20.50
N GLN A 269 -1.07 -7.99 -20.53
CA GLN A 269 -1.85 -8.32 -19.33
C GLN A 269 -1.01 -9.03 -18.29
N THR A 270 -0.14 -9.95 -18.72
CA THR A 270 0.79 -10.63 -17.80
C THR A 270 1.74 -9.65 -17.15
N SER A 271 2.28 -8.68 -17.91
CA SER A 271 3.12 -7.60 -17.38
C SER A 271 2.40 -6.75 -16.32
N ARG A 272 1.13 -6.38 -16.56
CA ARG A 272 0.32 -5.63 -15.59
C ARG A 272 0.05 -6.44 -14.33
N CYS A 273 -0.23 -7.73 -14.49
CA CYS A 273 -0.42 -8.64 -13.36
C CYS A 273 0.86 -8.80 -12.54
N ALA A 274 2.00 -9.04 -13.20
CA ALA A 274 3.32 -9.11 -12.58
C ALA A 274 3.68 -7.84 -11.81
N LEU A 275 3.41 -6.66 -12.40
CA LEU A 275 3.65 -5.37 -11.77
C LEU A 275 2.89 -5.23 -10.44
N GLN A 276 1.59 -5.55 -10.41
CA GLN A 276 0.80 -5.45 -9.18
C GLN A 276 1.20 -6.51 -8.15
N LEU A 277 1.48 -7.73 -8.59
CA LEU A 277 1.95 -8.81 -7.73
C LEU A 277 3.29 -8.44 -7.07
N PHE A 278 4.23 -7.88 -7.83
CA PHE A 278 5.53 -7.48 -7.28
C PHE A 278 5.43 -6.24 -6.39
N PHE A 279 4.54 -5.29 -6.64
CA PHE A 279 4.24 -4.24 -5.67
C PHE A 279 3.76 -4.82 -4.34
N MET A 280 2.85 -5.79 -4.38
CA MET A 280 2.33 -6.44 -3.18
C MET A 280 3.43 -7.18 -2.41
N LEU A 281 4.24 -7.96 -3.10
CA LEU A 281 5.26 -8.82 -2.47
C LEU A 281 6.48 -8.03 -1.97
N THR A 282 6.90 -7.00 -2.70
CA THR A 282 8.13 -6.25 -2.38
C THR A 282 7.88 -4.96 -1.61
N GLY A 283 6.70 -4.35 -1.76
CA GLY A 283 6.40 -3.01 -1.23
C GLY A 283 7.25 -1.90 -1.84
N MET A 284 7.85 -2.11 -3.02
CA MET A 284 8.69 -1.12 -3.69
C MET A 284 7.92 0.12 -4.11
N ASN A 285 8.63 1.23 -4.27
CA ASN A 285 8.05 2.45 -4.82
C ASN A 285 7.65 2.26 -6.29
N ASP A 286 6.53 2.87 -6.68
CA ASP A 286 5.97 2.80 -8.04
C ASP A 286 6.99 3.13 -9.13
N SER A 287 7.66 4.28 -9.01
CA SER A 287 8.65 4.73 -10.00
C SER A 287 9.91 3.87 -10.04
N VAL A 288 10.24 3.17 -8.95
CA VAL A 288 11.42 2.31 -8.89
C VAL A 288 11.15 1.01 -9.62
N LEU A 289 10.10 0.30 -9.24
CA LEU A 289 9.77 -0.99 -9.86
C LEU A 289 9.49 -0.84 -11.37
N LYS A 290 8.76 0.22 -11.76
CA LYS A 290 8.48 0.51 -13.19
C LYS A 290 9.72 0.88 -13.99
N GLY A 291 10.72 1.53 -13.36
CA GLY A 291 11.95 1.97 -14.02
C GLY A 291 13.12 0.99 -13.94
N MET A 292 12.96 -0.14 -13.24
CA MET A 292 14.00 -1.16 -13.14
C MET A 292 14.31 -1.78 -14.49
N LYS A 293 15.59 -2.05 -14.73
CA LYS A 293 16.05 -2.86 -15.86
C LYS A 293 16.28 -4.30 -15.43
N ARG A 294 16.32 -5.20 -16.37
CA ARG A 294 16.59 -6.61 -16.10
C ARG A 294 17.99 -6.81 -15.47
N SER A 295 18.98 -6.03 -15.89
CA SER A 295 20.32 -6.02 -15.31
C SER A 295 20.38 -5.62 -13.84
N ASP A 296 19.37 -4.87 -13.36
CA ASP A 296 19.29 -4.42 -11.97
C ASP A 296 18.74 -5.50 -11.03
N VAL A 297 18.17 -6.58 -11.60
CA VAL A 297 17.59 -7.68 -10.82
C VAL A 297 18.70 -8.61 -10.38
N LYS A 298 19.28 -8.29 -9.23
CA LYS A 298 20.28 -9.11 -8.56
C LYS A 298 19.74 -9.55 -7.20
N PHE A 299 19.88 -10.84 -6.90
CA PHE A 299 19.43 -11.38 -5.62
C PHE A 299 20.62 -11.48 -4.67
N LYS A 300 20.52 -10.81 -3.54
CA LYS A 300 21.43 -10.97 -2.42
C LYS A 300 20.69 -11.69 -1.30
N ALA A 301 21.21 -12.80 -0.82
CA ALA A 301 20.67 -13.50 0.32
C ALA A 301 20.94 -12.70 1.60
N ILE A 302 19.92 -12.59 2.48
CA ILE A 302 20.03 -11.99 3.79
C ILE A 302 19.55 -13.02 4.81
N GLY A 303 20.42 -13.47 5.71
CA GLY A 303 20.09 -14.49 6.68
C GLY A 303 19.54 -15.79 6.06
N SER A 304 18.76 -16.54 6.81
CA SER A 304 18.20 -17.81 6.36
C SER A 304 16.89 -17.59 5.56
N GLY A 305 17.00 -17.50 4.23
CA GLY A 305 15.84 -17.60 3.33
C GLY A 305 15.21 -16.30 2.85
N TYR A 306 15.82 -15.15 3.10
CA TYR A 306 15.37 -13.86 2.56
C TYR A 306 16.31 -13.33 1.48
N TYR A 307 15.75 -12.57 0.55
CA TYR A 307 16.45 -12.00 -0.60
C TYR A 307 16.11 -10.53 -0.75
N VAL A 308 17.02 -9.72 -1.27
CA VAL A 308 16.81 -8.31 -1.62
C VAL A 308 17.04 -8.05 -3.08
N PHE A 309 16.34 -7.04 -3.59
CA PHE A 309 16.68 -6.43 -4.87
C PHE A 309 17.70 -5.33 -4.67
N ASP A 310 18.68 -5.32 -5.56
CA ASP A 310 19.59 -4.21 -5.72
C ASP A 310 18.96 -3.21 -6.71
N GLY A 311 18.45 -2.10 -6.23
CA GLY A 311 17.80 -1.09 -7.05
C GLY A 311 18.17 0.33 -6.64
N VAL A 312 18.11 1.28 -7.57
CA VAL A 312 18.50 2.69 -7.37
C VAL A 312 17.29 3.62 -7.33
N LYS A 313 17.19 4.46 -6.30
CA LYS A 313 16.10 5.42 -6.12
C LYS A 313 16.45 6.79 -6.69
N GLY A 314 15.93 7.14 -7.87
CA GLY A 314 16.23 8.41 -8.55
C GLY A 314 15.94 9.68 -7.75
N ARG A 315 14.88 9.70 -6.89
CA ARG A 315 14.51 10.87 -6.08
C ARG A 315 15.42 11.14 -4.88
N ALA A 316 16.25 10.19 -4.49
CA ALA A 316 17.11 10.28 -3.31
C ALA A 316 18.59 10.38 -3.68
N GLY A 317 18.92 11.02 -4.82
CA GLY A 317 20.30 11.17 -5.27
C GLY A 317 20.97 9.84 -5.65
N HIS A 318 20.19 8.94 -6.28
CA HIS A 318 20.64 7.61 -6.69
C HIS A 318 21.15 6.73 -5.54
N LYS A 319 20.63 6.90 -4.32
CA LYS A 319 20.93 6.00 -3.21
C LYS A 319 20.46 4.59 -3.53
N GLN A 320 21.31 3.62 -3.24
CA GLN A 320 21.00 2.20 -3.33
C GLN A 320 19.77 1.89 -2.46
N ILE A 321 18.85 1.08 -2.97
CA ILE A 321 17.67 0.66 -2.22
C ILE A 321 18.09 -0.52 -1.37
N ASP A 322 18.30 -0.27 -0.09
CA ASP A 322 18.48 -1.32 0.89
C ASP A 322 17.09 -1.80 1.34
N ASN A 323 16.65 -2.94 0.83
CA ASN A 323 15.47 -3.66 1.32
C ASN A 323 15.91 -4.64 2.41
N SER A 324 16.47 -4.14 3.50
CA SER A 324 17.07 -4.92 4.58
C SER A 324 16.16 -6.01 5.16
N LEU A 325 14.84 -5.89 4.94
CA LEU A 325 13.85 -6.89 5.37
C LEU A 325 13.57 -7.97 4.33
N GLY A 326 14.04 -7.77 3.10
CA GLY A 326 13.98 -8.78 2.06
C GLY A 326 12.58 -9.27 1.67
N PHE A 327 12.57 -10.29 0.86
CA PHE A 327 11.38 -11.06 0.44
C PHE A 327 11.72 -12.56 0.44
N SER A 328 10.68 -13.39 0.54
CA SER A 328 10.82 -14.84 0.70
C SER A 328 11.42 -15.54 -0.54
N LYS A 329 11.92 -16.77 -0.34
CA LYS A 329 12.35 -17.67 -1.41
C LYS A 329 11.26 -17.86 -2.47
N TYR A 330 10.00 -17.92 -2.05
CA TYR A 330 8.85 -18.00 -2.94
C TYR A 330 8.73 -16.79 -3.87
N THR A 331 8.89 -15.58 -3.33
CA THR A 331 8.88 -14.35 -4.15
C THR A 331 10.04 -14.32 -5.14
N LYS A 332 11.24 -14.75 -4.71
CA LYS A 332 12.39 -14.91 -5.61
C LYS A 332 12.05 -15.81 -6.80
N GLN A 333 11.46 -16.98 -6.54
CA GLN A 333 11.04 -17.92 -7.58
C GLN A 333 10.07 -17.27 -8.59
N LEU A 334 9.05 -16.54 -8.10
CA LEU A 334 8.11 -15.84 -8.99
C LEU A 334 8.80 -14.80 -9.88
N ILE A 335 9.84 -14.15 -9.37
CA ILE A 335 10.61 -13.16 -10.12
C ILE A 335 11.51 -13.85 -11.16
N GLU A 336 12.13 -14.97 -10.81
CA GLU A 336 12.93 -15.79 -11.74
C GLU A 336 12.05 -16.34 -12.87
N ASP A 337 10.88 -16.87 -12.55
CA ASP A 337 9.89 -17.30 -13.54
C ASP A 337 9.46 -16.14 -14.46
N TRP A 338 9.31 -14.93 -13.90
CA TRP A 338 9.02 -13.74 -14.68
C TRP A 338 10.16 -13.35 -15.62
N LEU A 339 11.40 -13.38 -15.16
CA LEU A 339 12.57 -13.07 -16.00
C LEU A 339 12.63 -14.01 -17.20
N GLU A 340 12.25 -15.26 -17.04
CA GLU A 340 12.23 -16.23 -18.15
C GLU A 340 11.07 -15.93 -19.11
N VAL A 341 9.85 -15.84 -18.61
CA VAL A 341 8.63 -15.70 -19.44
C VAL A 341 8.59 -14.34 -20.15
N SER A 342 9.06 -13.29 -19.50
CA SER A 342 9.09 -11.95 -20.11
C SER A 342 10.01 -11.82 -21.32
N LYS A 343 10.91 -12.77 -21.58
CA LYS A 343 11.69 -12.85 -22.83
C LYS A 343 10.80 -12.83 -24.08
N ALA A 344 9.59 -13.40 -23.98
CA ALA A 344 8.64 -13.40 -25.08
C ALA A 344 8.27 -11.99 -25.59
N HIS A 345 8.35 -10.95 -24.76
CA HIS A 345 8.14 -9.56 -25.21
C HIS A 345 9.24 -9.10 -26.17
N PHE A 346 10.48 -9.45 -25.86
CA PHE A 346 11.66 -9.04 -26.63
C PHE A 346 11.70 -9.79 -27.98
N VAL A 347 11.31 -11.06 -27.98
CA VAL A 347 11.16 -11.84 -29.22
C VAL A 347 10.12 -11.18 -30.15
N VAL A 348 8.95 -10.80 -29.64
CA VAL A 348 7.92 -10.12 -30.46
C VAL A 348 8.41 -8.75 -30.96
N ALA A 349 9.23 -8.05 -30.19
CA ALA A 349 9.77 -6.73 -30.55
C ALA A 349 11.04 -6.80 -31.40
N GLY A 350 11.64 -7.99 -31.65
CA GLY A 350 12.91 -8.15 -32.36
C GLY A 350 14.10 -7.52 -31.63
N VAL A 351 14.15 -7.64 -30.29
CA VAL A 351 15.22 -7.06 -29.46
C VAL A 351 16.15 -8.15 -28.98
N ASP A 352 17.44 -8.07 -29.36
CA ASP A 352 18.47 -9.04 -29.00
C ASP A 352 19.10 -8.76 -27.64
N ASP A 353 19.47 -7.49 -27.34
CA ASP A 353 20.01 -7.12 -26.04
C ASP A 353 18.89 -6.91 -25.02
N ILE A 354 18.60 -7.95 -24.26
CA ILE A 354 17.54 -7.96 -23.25
C ILE A 354 17.99 -7.39 -21.89
N ASN A 355 19.28 -7.29 -21.62
CA ASN A 355 19.79 -6.94 -20.28
C ASN A 355 19.49 -5.49 -19.90
N HIS A 356 19.56 -4.59 -20.88
CA HIS A 356 19.28 -3.17 -20.68
C HIS A 356 17.78 -2.81 -20.82
N GLN A 357 16.95 -3.81 -21.14
CA GLN A 357 15.50 -3.63 -21.28
C GLN A 357 14.79 -3.54 -19.92
N PRO A 358 13.55 -2.99 -19.90
CA PRO A 358 12.74 -2.93 -18.67
C PRO A 358 12.58 -4.31 -18.03
N PHE A 359 12.66 -4.37 -16.70
CA PHE A 359 12.35 -5.57 -15.93
C PHE A 359 10.89 -6.00 -16.14
N ILE A 360 9.98 -5.03 -16.19
CA ILE A 360 8.57 -5.28 -16.53
C ILE A 360 8.30 -4.57 -17.86
N PRO A 361 8.43 -5.27 -18.99
CA PRO A 361 8.24 -4.71 -20.32
C PRO A 361 6.77 -4.52 -20.65
N TYR A 362 6.48 -3.55 -21.49
CA TYR A 362 5.19 -3.29 -22.13
C TYR A 362 5.40 -3.09 -23.63
N LEU A 363 4.59 -3.74 -24.44
CA LEU A 363 4.60 -3.55 -25.90
C LEU A 363 3.59 -2.46 -26.28
N ASN A 364 4.05 -1.40 -26.91
CA ASN A 364 3.17 -0.35 -27.42
C ASN A 364 2.44 -0.80 -28.71
N THR A 365 1.69 0.09 -29.35
CA THR A 365 0.94 -0.20 -30.60
C THR A 365 1.83 -0.55 -31.79
N ASN A 366 3.10 -0.18 -31.76
CA ASN A 366 4.10 -0.52 -32.79
C ASN A 366 4.93 -1.75 -32.38
N HIS A 367 4.54 -2.46 -31.34
CA HIS A 367 5.24 -3.58 -30.74
C HIS A 367 6.67 -3.25 -30.23
N GLU A 368 6.96 -1.97 -29.99
CA GLU A 368 8.20 -1.58 -29.36
C GLU A 368 8.15 -1.81 -27.84
N VAL A 369 9.24 -2.25 -27.27
CA VAL A 369 9.37 -2.41 -25.81
C VAL A 369 9.44 -1.04 -25.13
N LYS A 370 8.60 -0.83 -24.15
CA LYS A 370 8.56 0.35 -23.27
C LYS A 370 8.44 -0.08 -21.81
N ASP A 371 8.73 0.83 -20.89
CA ASP A 371 8.45 0.67 -19.47
C ASP A 371 7.02 1.16 -19.10
N PHE A 372 6.57 0.83 -17.90
CA PHE A 372 5.25 1.26 -17.39
C PHE A 372 5.20 2.72 -16.90
N ASN A 373 6.22 3.50 -17.12
CA ASN A 373 6.19 4.92 -16.81
C ASN A 373 5.40 5.74 -17.85
N LEU A 374 5.10 5.17 -19.01
CA LEU A 374 4.26 5.81 -20.02
C LEU A 374 2.78 5.74 -19.63
N ASN A 375 2.06 6.86 -19.78
CA ASN A 375 0.62 6.91 -19.51
C ASN A 375 -0.19 5.94 -20.39
N SER A 376 0.25 5.72 -21.63
CA SER A 376 -0.40 4.81 -22.58
C SER A 376 -0.36 3.33 -22.16
N SER A 377 0.56 2.94 -21.28
CA SER A 377 0.69 1.56 -20.79
C SER A 377 -0.46 1.12 -19.89
N ASN A 378 -1.16 2.07 -19.26
CA ASN A 378 -2.23 1.87 -18.29
C ASN A 378 -1.91 0.78 -17.26
N PRO A 379 -0.94 1.02 -16.36
CA PRO A 379 -0.47 0.02 -15.39
C PRO A 379 -1.54 -0.41 -14.38
N SER A 380 -2.56 0.43 -14.19
CA SER A 380 -3.67 0.17 -13.26
C SER A 380 -4.88 -0.56 -13.89
N TYR A 381 -4.79 -0.98 -15.16
CA TYR A 381 -5.90 -1.63 -15.85
C TYR A 381 -6.45 -2.85 -15.09
N VAL A 382 -5.55 -3.71 -14.62
CA VAL A 382 -5.92 -4.93 -13.86
C VAL A 382 -6.57 -4.61 -12.51
N ASN A 383 -6.29 -3.44 -11.93
CA ASN A 383 -6.92 -3.00 -10.68
C ASN A 383 -8.43 -2.80 -10.88
N GLY A 384 -8.84 -2.30 -12.04
CA GLY A 384 -10.24 -2.18 -12.42
C GLY A 384 -10.94 -3.53 -12.57
N LEU A 385 -10.22 -4.58 -12.97
CA LEU A 385 -10.75 -5.95 -13.01
C LEU A 385 -10.95 -6.52 -11.60
N ILE A 386 -9.96 -6.34 -10.73
CA ILE A 386 -10.04 -6.78 -9.32
C ILE A 386 -11.16 -6.01 -8.59
N GLY A 387 -11.32 -4.72 -8.85
CA GLY A 387 -12.43 -3.93 -8.30
C GLY A 387 -13.85 -4.40 -8.70
N LYS A 388 -13.95 -5.26 -9.72
CA LYS A 388 -15.22 -5.93 -10.10
C LYS A 388 -15.45 -7.25 -9.35
N LEU A 389 -14.47 -7.72 -8.60
CA LEU A 389 -14.53 -8.94 -7.80
C LEU A 389 -14.52 -8.64 -6.30
N LEU A 390 -13.79 -7.60 -5.91
CA LEU A 390 -13.61 -7.19 -4.52
C LEU A 390 -13.93 -5.69 -4.37
N ALA A 391 -14.61 -5.34 -3.28
CA ALA A 391 -14.97 -3.95 -2.96
C ALA A 391 -13.76 -3.17 -2.39
N CYS A 392 -12.62 -3.27 -3.05
CA CYS A 392 -11.39 -2.60 -2.62
C CYS A 392 -10.68 -1.95 -3.79
N GLN A 393 -9.99 -0.85 -3.51
CA GLN A 393 -9.11 -0.19 -4.49
C GLN A 393 -7.68 -0.61 -4.24
N ILE A 394 -6.98 -0.96 -5.32
CA ILE A 394 -5.60 -1.40 -5.29
C ILE A 394 -4.71 -0.34 -5.94
N ASN A 395 -3.62 -0.02 -5.27
CA ASN A 395 -2.52 0.75 -5.84
C ASN A 395 -1.22 0.46 -5.09
N SER A 396 -0.09 0.80 -5.71
CA SER A 396 1.24 0.60 -5.14
C SER A 396 1.44 1.28 -3.78
N SER A 397 0.77 2.42 -3.55
CA SER A 397 0.84 3.15 -2.27
C SER A 397 0.15 2.37 -1.14
N ARG A 398 -1.02 1.76 -1.40
CA ARG A 398 -1.70 0.91 -0.41
C ARG A 398 -0.89 -0.32 -0.06
N PHE A 399 -0.35 -1.04 -1.05
CA PHE A 399 0.54 -2.17 -0.80
C PHE A 399 1.75 -1.79 0.07
N ARG A 400 2.35 -0.64 -0.23
CA ARG A 400 3.49 -0.16 0.54
C ARG A 400 3.10 0.23 1.98
N LYS A 401 1.95 0.87 2.17
CA LYS A 401 1.41 1.16 3.52
C LYS A 401 1.11 -0.11 4.29
N THR A 402 0.49 -1.10 3.65
CA THR A 402 0.22 -2.41 4.25
C THR A 402 1.50 -3.10 4.67
N LYS A 403 2.54 -3.08 3.83
CA LYS A 403 3.85 -3.61 4.20
C LYS A 403 4.46 -2.85 5.37
N SER A 404 4.34 -1.52 5.41
CA SER A 404 4.77 -0.71 6.55
C SER A 404 4.05 -1.11 7.83
N ASP A 405 2.75 -1.29 7.75
CA ASP A 405 1.92 -1.68 8.88
C ASP A 405 2.31 -3.06 9.41
N ILE A 406 2.42 -4.06 8.52
CA ILE A 406 2.90 -5.40 8.88
C ILE A 406 4.29 -5.34 9.54
N LEU A 407 5.21 -4.55 8.97
CA LEU A 407 6.54 -4.40 9.53
C LEU A 407 6.52 -3.73 10.90
N THR A 408 5.69 -2.70 11.09
CA THR A 408 5.51 -2.02 12.39
C THR A 408 5.00 -3.01 13.44
N ARG A 409 4.00 -3.82 13.10
CA ARG A 409 3.45 -4.84 14.02
C ARG A 409 4.46 -5.94 14.36
N VAL A 410 5.30 -6.32 13.39
CA VAL A 410 6.29 -7.39 13.57
C VAL A 410 7.52 -6.89 14.32
N THR A 411 8.00 -5.68 14.03
CA THR A 411 9.26 -5.16 14.59
C THR A 411 9.06 -4.29 15.82
N GLU A 412 7.89 -3.65 15.96
CA GLU A 412 7.60 -2.62 16.96
C GLU A 412 8.64 -1.48 16.99
N ASP A 413 9.41 -1.34 15.90
CA ASP A 413 10.51 -0.39 15.77
C ASP A 413 10.37 0.43 14.48
N VAL A 414 10.05 1.72 14.63
CA VAL A 414 9.90 2.67 13.52
C VAL A 414 11.20 2.86 12.75
N TYR A 415 12.35 2.69 13.39
CA TYR A 415 13.65 2.78 12.73
C TYR A 415 13.88 1.62 11.76
N LEU A 416 13.61 0.38 12.18
CA LEU A 416 13.66 -0.80 11.31
C LEU A 416 12.65 -0.70 10.16
N VAL A 417 11.44 -0.18 10.42
CA VAL A 417 10.46 0.10 9.37
C VAL A 417 10.99 1.14 8.37
N SER A 418 11.66 2.19 8.88
CA SER A 418 12.23 3.22 8.00
C SER A 418 13.32 2.66 7.09
N GLN A 419 14.17 1.80 7.61
CA GLN A 419 15.19 1.09 6.83
C GLN A 419 14.56 0.14 5.82
N GLY A 420 13.64 -0.72 6.25
CA GLY A 420 12.98 -1.69 5.38
C GLY A 420 12.16 -1.09 4.24
N LEU A 421 11.69 0.14 4.40
CA LEU A 421 11.04 0.91 3.35
C LEU A 421 11.99 1.85 2.60
N ASN A 422 13.24 1.94 3.03
CA ASN A 422 14.21 2.92 2.53
C ASN A 422 13.63 4.36 2.52
N ASN A 423 13.12 4.79 3.65
CA ASN A 423 12.59 6.12 3.88
C ASN A 423 13.28 6.76 5.09
N THR A 424 13.16 8.09 5.25
CA THR A 424 13.55 8.74 6.49
C THR A 424 12.49 8.50 7.58
N LEU A 425 12.88 8.54 8.85
CA LEU A 425 11.96 8.47 9.99
C LEU A 425 10.77 9.44 9.84
N ASN A 426 11.03 10.70 9.50
CA ASN A 426 9.98 11.70 9.27
C ASN A 426 8.99 11.31 8.16
N VAL A 427 9.44 10.61 7.13
CA VAL A 427 8.56 10.13 6.06
C VAL A 427 7.73 8.94 6.55
N VAL A 428 8.31 8.04 7.34
CA VAL A 428 7.58 6.89 7.91
C VAL A 428 6.51 7.39 8.87
N THR A 429 6.86 8.18 9.87
CA THR A 429 5.91 8.74 10.85
C THR A 429 4.81 9.55 10.19
N ARG A 430 5.13 10.39 9.18
CA ARG A 430 4.11 11.24 8.54
C ARG A 430 3.21 10.52 7.53
N SER A 431 3.75 9.53 6.81
CA SER A 431 3.09 8.99 5.61
C SER A 431 2.69 7.52 5.72
N TYR A 432 3.31 6.78 6.63
CA TYR A 432 3.15 5.33 6.74
C TYR A 432 2.73 4.85 8.14
N SER A 433 2.72 5.72 9.15
CA SER A 433 2.24 5.40 10.51
C SER A 433 0.71 5.43 10.63
N GLY A 434 0.01 5.67 9.53
CA GLY A 434 -1.44 5.79 9.53
C GLY A 434 -2.21 4.49 9.76
N GLY A 435 -1.55 3.33 9.83
CA GLY A 435 -2.18 2.03 10.12
C GLY A 435 -3.36 1.66 9.23
N VAL A 436 -4.12 0.69 9.67
CA VAL A 436 -5.42 0.30 9.10
C VAL A 436 -6.51 1.11 9.82
N GLU A 437 -7.46 1.66 9.10
CA GLU A 437 -8.57 2.43 9.67
C GLU A 437 -9.35 1.65 10.74
N ALA A 438 -9.52 0.35 10.55
CA ALA A 438 -10.14 -0.53 11.52
C ALA A 438 -9.36 -0.61 12.84
N ASP A 439 -8.02 -0.59 12.78
CA ASP A 439 -7.17 -0.61 13.98
C ASP A 439 -7.22 0.74 14.71
N HIS A 440 -7.22 1.87 13.97
CA HIS A 440 -7.43 3.19 14.57
C HIS A 440 -8.79 3.31 15.27
N ASN A 441 -9.85 2.84 14.63
CA ASN A 441 -11.18 2.86 15.21
C ASN A 441 -11.24 1.98 16.46
N ARG A 442 -10.56 0.84 16.47
CA ARG A 442 -10.44 -0.03 17.64
C ARG A 442 -9.70 0.67 18.79
N ASP A 443 -8.56 1.28 18.53
CA ASP A 443 -7.76 1.95 19.55
C ASP A 443 -8.48 3.18 20.12
N LEU A 444 -9.18 3.91 19.26
CA LEU A 444 -10.06 5.01 19.67
C LEU A 444 -11.22 4.50 20.53
N SER A 445 -11.84 3.39 20.12
CA SER A 445 -12.92 2.75 20.89
C SER A 445 -12.44 2.27 22.25
N ALA A 446 -11.22 1.71 22.33
CA ALA A 446 -10.62 1.33 23.61
C ALA A 446 -10.41 2.53 24.55
N MET A 447 -9.94 3.64 24.00
CA MET A 447 -9.75 4.87 24.76
C MET A 447 -11.09 5.44 25.24
N MET A 448 -12.09 5.48 24.36
CA MET A 448 -13.43 5.97 24.70
C MET A 448 -14.12 5.08 25.76
N GLU A 449 -14.01 3.76 25.65
CA GLU A 449 -14.55 2.82 26.61
C GLU A 449 -13.88 3.00 27.99
N THR A 450 -12.55 3.13 28.02
CA THR A 450 -11.81 3.42 29.26
C THR A 450 -12.31 4.69 29.93
N GLN A 451 -12.48 5.78 29.15
CA GLN A 451 -12.96 7.05 29.67
C GLN A 451 -14.41 6.96 30.17
N ALA A 452 -15.27 6.23 29.45
CA ALA A 452 -16.67 6.04 29.85
C ALA A 452 -16.78 5.25 31.16
N GLN A 453 -15.97 4.23 31.37
CA GLN A 453 -15.95 3.43 32.60
C GLN A 453 -15.43 4.25 33.80
N ILE A 454 -14.36 5.03 33.60
CA ILE A 454 -13.88 5.96 34.63
C ILE A 454 -14.99 6.97 34.99
N GLY A 455 -15.70 7.51 33.99
CA GLY A 455 -16.84 8.42 34.21
C GLY A 455 -18.00 7.79 34.96
N ARG A 456 -18.17 6.47 34.94
CA ARG A 456 -19.15 5.70 35.72
C ARG A 456 -18.66 5.36 37.13
N GLY A 457 -17.44 5.74 37.49
CA GLY A 457 -16.88 5.54 38.82
C GLY A 457 -16.01 4.29 38.98
N GLU A 458 -15.68 3.58 37.87
CA GLU A 458 -14.74 2.47 37.93
C GLU A 458 -13.29 2.97 38.12
N SER A 459 -12.45 2.17 38.74
CA SER A 459 -11.03 2.49 38.91
C SER A 459 -10.32 2.55 37.56
N ILE A 460 -9.31 3.40 37.42
CA ILE A 460 -8.49 3.53 36.20
C ILE A 460 -7.90 2.16 35.80
N ALA A 461 -7.43 1.38 36.77
CA ALA A 461 -6.83 0.07 36.50
C ALA A 461 -7.85 -0.94 35.94
N GLU A 462 -9.07 -0.97 36.50
CA GLU A 462 -10.16 -1.84 36.04
C GLU A 462 -10.63 -1.40 34.63
N SER A 463 -10.80 -0.11 34.40
CA SER A 463 -11.22 0.45 33.11
C SER A 463 -10.20 0.13 32.00
N ILE A 464 -8.89 0.25 32.26
CA ILE A 464 -7.84 -0.13 31.31
C ILE A 464 -7.87 -1.64 31.04
N LYS A 465 -8.07 -2.46 32.08
CA LYS A 465 -8.18 -3.92 31.97
C LYS A 465 -9.35 -4.30 31.05
N ASN A 466 -10.52 -3.78 31.30
CA ASN A 466 -11.73 -4.04 30.51
C ASN A 466 -11.56 -3.60 29.05
N ALA A 467 -10.96 -2.43 28.80
CA ALA A 467 -10.68 -1.94 27.48
C ALA A 467 -9.67 -2.84 26.73
N LYS A 468 -8.63 -3.35 27.40
CA LYS A 468 -7.69 -4.31 26.82
C LYS A 468 -8.37 -5.61 26.40
N VAL A 469 -9.24 -6.16 27.23
CA VAL A 469 -10.00 -7.37 26.90
C VAL A 469 -10.88 -7.15 25.67
N LEU A 470 -11.53 -5.98 25.58
CA LEU A 470 -12.43 -5.66 24.46
C LEU A 470 -11.71 -5.33 23.16
N HIS A 471 -10.53 -4.73 23.24
CA HIS A 471 -9.88 -4.08 22.09
C HIS A 471 -8.42 -4.49 21.84
N SER A 472 -7.83 -5.46 22.59
CA SER A 472 -6.45 -5.93 22.33
C SER A 472 -6.27 -6.42 20.88
N ASP A 473 -5.08 -6.32 20.34
CA ASP A 473 -4.83 -6.80 18.98
C ASP A 473 -4.82 -8.34 18.91
N ILE A 474 -5.29 -8.86 17.77
CA ILE A 474 -5.23 -10.28 17.44
C ILE A 474 -4.24 -10.42 16.28
N LEU A 475 -3.10 -11.07 16.55
CA LEU A 475 -2.08 -11.31 15.54
C LEU A 475 -2.49 -12.49 14.65
N SER A 476 -2.15 -12.42 13.36
CA SER A 476 -2.18 -13.63 12.54
C SER A 476 -1.05 -14.58 12.98
N ASP A 477 -1.18 -15.87 12.68
CA ASP A 477 -0.14 -16.85 12.96
C ASP A 477 1.19 -16.51 12.26
N TYR A 478 1.10 -15.91 11.06
CA TYR A 478 2.25 -15.41 10.33
C TYR A 478 2.94 -14.23 11.05
N ASP A 479 2.18 -13.20 11.46
CA ASP A 479 2.74 -12.01 12.14
C ASP A 479 3.38 -12.40 13.46
N HIS A 480 2.73 -13.32 14.22
CA HIS A 480 3.28 -13.86 15.44
C HIS A 480 4.62 -14.57 15.19
N ASN A 481 4.68 -15.50 14.24
CA ASN A 481 5.89 -16.27 13.95
C ASN A 481 7.04 -15.37 13.46
N GLU A 482 6.76 -14.38 12.60
CA GLU A 482 7.78 -13.43 12.12
C GLU A 482 8.28 -12.51 13.24
N ARG A 483 7.41 -12.06 14.12
CA ARG A 483 7.78 -11.25 15.29
C ARG A 483 8.76 -12.00 16.21
N PHE A 484 8.48 -13.27 16.51
CA PHE A 484 9.30 -14.07 17.42
C PHE A 484 10.62 -14.52 16.80
N LYS A 485 10.67 -14.85 15.53
CA LYS A 485 11.92 -15.15 14.82
C LYS A 485 12.92 -13.99 14.87
N ARG A 486 12.44 -12.75 14.79
CA ARG A 486 13.31 -11.56 14.77
C ARG A 486 13.87 -11.17 16.11
N HIS A 487 13.13 -11.41 17.18
CA HIS A 487 13.54 -11.05 18.52
C HIS A 487 14.34 -12.15 19.23
N GLU A 488 14.66 -13.27 18.51
CA GLU A 488 15.34 -14.44 19.08
C GLU A 488 14.72 -14.93 20.41
N ILE A 489 13.43 -14.62 20.60
CA ILE A 489 12.70 -15.00 21.79
C ILE A 489 12.40 -16.50 21.69
N PRO A 490 12.74 -17.31 22.70
CA PRO A 490 12.38 -18.71 22.70
C PRO A 490 10.87 -18.85 22.63
N THR A 491 10.40 -19.90 21.98
CA THR A 491 9.00 -20.21 21.69
C THR A 491 8.04 -19.77 22.79
N THR A 492 7.01 -18.99 22.42
CA THR A 492 5.96 -18.59 23.35
C THR A 492 5.28 -19.81 23.93
N THR A 493 5.05 -19.80 25.22
CA THR A 493 4.23 -20.81 25.88
C THR A 493 2.76 -20.52 25.61
N ILE A 494 2.02 -21.54 25.17
CA ILE A 494 0.56 -21.47 25.04
C ILE A 494 -0.03 -21.84 26.40
N ALA A 495 -0.82 -20.94 26.97
CA ALA A 495 -1.58 -21.21 28.16
C ALA A 495 -2.75 -22.16 27.87
N PRO A 496 -3.26 -22.93 28.86
CA PRO A 496 -4.33 -23.91 28.64
C PRO A 496 -5.61 -23.34 27.99
N HIS A 497 -5.88 -22.06 28.13
CA HIS A 497 -7.03 -21.38 27.53
C HIS A 497 -6.73 -20.73 26.16
N GLY A 498 -5.64 -21.10 25.46
CA GLY A 498 -5.34 -20.64 24.12
C GLY A 498 -4.70 -19.25 24.01
N ILE A 499 -4.30 -18.63 25.12
CA ILE A 499 -3.54 -17.37 25.12
C ILE A 499 -2.04 -17.70 25.08
N ARG A 500 -1.29 -16.98 24.25
CA ARG A 500 0.17 -17.05 24.23
C ARG A 500 0.80 -16.03 25.15
N CYS A 501 1.96 -16.35 25.70
CA CYS A 501 2.70 -15.50 26.64
C CYS A 501 4.15 -15.35 26.19
N THR A 502 4.70 -14.13 26.23
CA THR A 502 6.12 -13.84 25.94
C THR A 502 7.07 -14.32 27.03
N GLY A 503 6.54 -14.75 28.12
CA GLY A 503 7.35 -15.37 29.21
C GLY A 503 8.10 -14.39 30.11
N ASP A 504 8.06 -13.10 29.86
CA ASP A 504 8.93 -12.10 30.52
C ASP A 504 8.18 -11.24 31.55
N SER A 505 7.37 -11.87 32.43
CA SER A 505 6.57 -11.12 33.39
C SER A 505 7.24 -11.00 34.77
N ASN A 506 7.35 -9.77 35.27
CA ASN A 506 7.71 -9.49 36.69
C ASN A 506 6.72 -10.13 37.69
N LYS A 507 5.55 -10.58 37.25
CA LYS A 507 4.60 -11.36 38.02
C LYS A 507 5.18 -12.72 38.46
N LYS A 508 6.09 -13.32 37.66
CA LYS A 508 6.81 -14.54 38.06
C LYS A 508 7.51 -14.38 39.42
N ASP A 509 8.19 -13.25 39.62
CA ASP A 509 8.91 -12.97 40.86
C ASP A 509 7.95 -12.71 42.02
N GLN A 510 6.81 -12.06 41.76
CA GLN A 510 5.80 -11.83 42.78
C GLN A 510 5.12 -13.14 43.22
N ILE A 511 4.78 -14.02 42.28
CA ILE A 511 4.17 -15.32 42.55
C ILE A 511 5.19 -16.23 43.24
N THR A 512 6.43 -16.27 42.77
CA THR A 512 7.51 -17.03 43.41
C THR A 512 7.77 -16.55 44.84
N ARG A 513 7.70 -15.24 45.11
CA ARG A 513 7.81 -14.71 46.48
C ARG A 513 6.60 -15.10 47.35
N LYS A 514 5.38 -15.05 46.81
CA LYS A 514 4.17 -15.49 47.55
C LYS A 514 4.23 -16.98 47.89
N LEU A 515 4.65 -17.83 46.94
CA LEU A 515 4.78 -19.26 47.13
C LEU A 515 5.89 -19.61 48.16
N LYS A 516 7.02 -18.91 48.11
CA LYS A 516 8.07 -19.02 49.13
C LYS A 516 7.59 -18.63 50.54
N ASN A 517 6.76 -17.59 50.63
CA ASN A 517 6.16 -17.16 51.89
C ASN A 517 5.15 -18.18 52.44
N LEU A 518 4.61 -19.07 51.61
CA LEU A 518 3.71 -20.16 51.96
C LEU A 518 4.47 -21.49 52.19
N ALA A 519 5.82 -21.47 52.26
CA ALA A 519 6.70 -22.63 52.42
C ALA A 519 6.55 -23.71 51.31
N ILE A 520 6.14 -23.31 50.12
CA ILE A 520 6.04 -24.19 48.95
C ILE A 520 7.32 -24.03 48.13
N ASP A 521 8.23 -25.01 48.18
CA ASP A 521 9.43 -25.05 47.35
C ASP A 521 9.10 -25.58 45.96
N LEU A 522 9.08 -24.68 44.97
CA LEU A 522 9.01 -25.07 43.58
C LEU A 522 10.32 -25.71 43.13
N VAL A 523 10.24 -26.89 42.54
CA VAL A 523 11.37 -27.60 41.94
C VAL A 523 12.17 -26.68 41.03
N LYS A 524 13.48 -26.62 41.23
CA LYS A 524 14.42 -25.58 40.76
C LYS A 524 14.51 -25.30 39.25
N ASN A 525 13.77 -25.97 38.37
CA ASN A 525 14.11 -25.97 36.95
C ASN A 525 13.05 -25.39 35.97
N GLU A 526 11.89 -24.94 36.42
CA GLU A 526 10.93 -24.34 35.45
C GLU A 526 10.29 -23.07 36.02
N LYS A 527 10.77 -21.92 35.54
CA LYS A 527 10.18 -20.59 35.79
C LYS A 527 8.90 -20.43 34.97
N LYS A 528 7.85 -21.21 35.16
CA LYS A 528 6.55 -21.07 34.50
C LYS A 528 5.60 -20.22 35.36
N CYS A 529 4.83 -19.33 34.70
CA CYS A 529 3.78 -18.58 35.36
C CYS A 529 2.60 -19.53 35.64
N THR A 530 2.19 -19.68 36.88
CA THR A 530 1.10 -20.57 37.30
C THR A 530 -0.27 -19.88 37.32
N ALA A 531 -0.31 -18.54 37.23
CA ALA A 531 -1.56 -17.76 37.28
C ALA A 531 -2.25 -17.63 35.93
N PHE A 532 -2.55 -18.73 35.24
CA PHE A 532 -3.09 -18.68 33.89
C PHE A 532 -4.48 -18.02 33.79
N LEU A 533 -5.31 -18.09 34.83
CA LEU A 533 -6.60 -17.38 34.86
C LEU A 533 -6.47 -15.85 34.91
N GLU A 534 -5.27 -15.34 35.19
CA GLU A 534 -4.96 -13.91 35.16
C GLU A 534 -4.30 -13.48 33.84
N CYS A 535 -4.14 -14.38 32.86
CA CYS A 535 -3.50 -14.06 31.58
C CYS A 535 -4.22 -12.97 30.82
N PHE A 536 -5.54 -12.90 30.91
CA PHE A 536 -6.32 -11.85 30.27
C PHE A 536 -5.99 -10.44 30.78
N ASP A 537 -5.52 -10.34 32.00
CA ASP A 537 -5.12 -9.09 32.66
C ASP A 537 -3.61 -8.83 32.53
N CYS A 538 -2.87 -9.78 31.98
CA CYS A 538 -1.42 -9.72 31.90
C CYS A 538 -0.98 -8.82 30.73
N PRO A 539 -0.04 -7.88 30.94
CA PRO A 539 0.49 -7.07 29.85
C PRO A 539 1.27 -7.87 28.79
N TYR A 540 1.65 -9.10 29.11
CA TYR A 540 2.46 -9.97 28.24
C TYR A 540 1.63 -11.01 27.49
N HIS A 541 0.29 -10.95 27.58
CA HIS A 541 -0.57 -11.85 26.83
C HIS A 541 -0.62 -11.46 25.35
N ILE A 542 -0.71 -12.46 24.49
CA ILE A 542 -0.83 -12.30 23.05
C ILE A 542 -1.98 -13.19 22.58
N LEU A 543 -2.91 -12.59 21.82
CA LEU A 543 -3.97 -13.31 21.12
C LEU A 543 -3.48 -13.62 19.70
N VAL A 544 -3.49 -14.89 19.31
CA VAL A 544 -3.08 -15.33 17.97
C VAL A 544 -4.25 -16.05 17.30
N ALA A 545 -4.58 -15.62 16.10
CA ALA A 545 -5.62 -16.24 15.28
C ALA A 545 -5.09 -17.51 14.60
N SER A 546 -4.70 -18.50 15.39
CA SER A 546 -4.41 -19.85 14.92
C SER A 546 -5.61 -20.76 15.18
N GLU A 547 -5.83 -21.74 14.32
CA GLU A 547 -6.87 -22.75 14.49
C GLU A 547 -6.71 -23.48 15.84
N GLN A 548 -5.48 -23.82 16.21
CA GLN A 548 -5.15 -24.52 17.43
C GLN A 548 -5.48 -23.69 18.70
N ASP A 549 -5.10 -22.40 18.71
CA ASP A 549 -5.33 -21.53 19.88
C ASP A 549 -6.82 -21.25 20.07
N ILE A 550 -7.56 -21.08 18.96
CA ILE A 550 -9.02 -20.87 18.98
C ILE A 550 -9.75 -22.14 19.43
N TRP A 551 -9.35 -23.32 18.92
CA TRP A 551 -9.94 -24.60 19.35
C TRP A 551 -9.72 -24.85 20.84
N LEU A 552 -8.53 -24.55 21.35
CA LEU A 552 -8.21 -24.66 22.76
C LEU A 552 -9.08 -23.71 23.62
N MET A 553 -9.27 -22.46 23.14
CA MET A 553 -10.11 -21.47 23.81
C MET A 553 -11.60 -21.84 23.79
N LEU A 554 -12.11 -22.38 22.69
CA LEU A 554 -13.47 -22.88 22.57
C LEU A 554 -13.73 -24.03 23.55
N SER A 555 -12.79 -25.00 23.62
CA SER A 555 -12.88 -26.12 24.52
C SER A 555 -12.86 -25.70 26.00
N PHE A 556 -12.01 -24.74 26.32
CA PHE A 556 -11.97 -24.17 27.68
C PHE A 556 -13.25 -23.40 28.02
N TYR A 557 -13.80 -22.64 27.06
CA TYR A 557 -15.06 -21.91 27.25
C TYR A 557 -16.24 -22.84 27.55
N GLU A 558 -16.35 -23.97 26.82
CA GLU A 558 -17.38 -24.98 27.05
C GLU A 558 -17.29 -25.53 28.49
N GLN A 559 -16.08 -25.90 28.93
CA GLN A 559 -15.86 -26.43 30.27
C GLN A 559 -16.16 -25.40 31.37
N VAL A 560 -15.76 -24.13 31.17
CA VAL A 560 -16.09 -23.04 32.12
C VAL A 560 -17.60 -22.84 32.22
N THR A 561 -18.32 -22.97 31.11
CA THR A 561 -19.79 -22.87 31.07
C THR A 561 -20.45 -24.03 31.83
N GLU A 562 -19.99 -25.27 31.63
CA GLU A 562 -20.46 -26.44 32.38
C GLU A 562 -20.22 -26.32 33.87
N MET A 563 -19.04 -25.83 34.28
CA MET A 563 -18.68 -25.66 35.72
C MET A 563 -19.60 -24.70 36.47
N LYS A 564 -20.23 -23.74 35.81
CA LYS A 564 -21.17 -22.80 36.44
C LYS A 564 -22.42 -23.49 37.00
N ASP A 565 -22.85 -24.56 36.33
CA ASP A 565 -24.05 -25.28 36.69
C ASP A 565 -23.82 -26.39 37.72
N ILE A 566 -22.53 -26.69 38.02
CA ILE A 566 -22.15 -27.71 39.00
C ILE A 566 -21.83 -27.03 40.36
N PRO A 567 -22.72 -27.13 41.37
CA PRO A 567 -22.42 -26.53 42.67
C PRO A 567 -21.35 -27.31 43.43
N ALA A 568 -20.35 -26.61 43.94
CA ALA A 568 -19.52 -26.98 45.11
C ALA A 568 -18.33 -27.95 44.91
N GLN A 569 -17.89 -28.27 43.73
CA GLN A 569 -16.67 -29.08 43.56
C GLN A 569 -15.40 -28.30 43.17
N ASN A 570 -15.47 -26.99 43.02
CA ASN A 570 -14.31 -26.19 42.63
C ASN A 570 -13.97 -25.12 43.67
N SER A 571 -12.70 -24.83 43.81
CA SER A 571 -12.18 -23.78 44.69
C SER A 571 -12.31 -22.36 44.10
N ILE A 572 -12.86 -22.21 42.88
CA ILE A 572 -12.96 -20.93 42.19
C ILE A 572 -14.27 -20.23 42.61
N PRO A 573 -14.21 -19.00 43.12
CA PRO A 573 -15.42 -18.24 43.44
C PRO A 573 -16.33 -18.08 42.21
N LYS A 574 -17.66 -18.26 42.35
CA LYS A 574 -18.63 -18.09 41.26
C LYS A 574 -18.46 -16.79 40.50
N LYS A 575 -18.22 -15.69 41.22
CA LYS A 575 -17.97 -14.38 40.58
C LYS A 575 -16.82 -14.45 39.58
N LYS A 576 -15.73 -15.11 39.89
CA LYS A 576 -14.57 -15.27 39.03
C LYS A 576 -14.89 -16.12 37.78
N LEU A 577 -15.69 -17.17 37.90
CA LEU A 577 -16.14 -17.99 36.78
C LEU A 577 -16.97 -17.18 35.79
N TYR A 578 -17.92 -16.33 36.27
CA TYR A 578 -18.70 -15.44 35.42
C TYR A 578 -17.81 -14.40 34.70
N GLU A 579 -16.82 -13.84 35.39
CA GLU A 579 -15.86 -12.92 34.79
C GLU A 579 -15.07 -13.60 33.66
N ILE A 580 -14.52 -14.81 33.90
CA ILE A 580 -13.76 -15.58 32.91
C ILE A 580 -14.62 -15.93 31.71
N GLU A 581 -15.84 -16.42 31.92
CA GLU A 581 -16.78 -16.73 30.85
C GLU A 581 -17.09 -15.51 29.99
N ALA A 582 -17.39 -14.37 30.61
CA ALA A 582 -17.67 -13.14 29.88
C ALA A 582 -16.49 -12.67 29.03
N ILE A 583 -15.26 -12.80 29.56
CA ILE A 583 -14.02 -12.47 28.84
C ILE A 583 -13.81 -13.42 27.66
N LEU A 584 -13.96 -14.75 27.88
CA LEU A 584 -13.82 -15.75 26.83
C LEU A 584 -14.84 -15.55 25.70
N SER A 585 -16.11 -15.37 26.05
CA SER A 585 -17.19 -15.11 25.08
C SER A 585 -16.88 -13.90 24.19
N ARG A 586 -16.47 -12.78 24.78
CA ARG A 586 -16.07 -11.57 24.06
C ARG A 586 -14.84 -11.80 23.18
N THR A 587 -13.85 -12.52 23.68
CA THR A 587 -12.61 -12.82 22.91
C THR A 587 -12.92 -13.72 21.72
N LEU A 588 -13.76 -14.75 21.91
CA LEU A 588 -14.19 -15.65 20.82
C LEU A 588 -14.99 -14.91 19.76
N THR A 589 -15.90 -14.00 20.14
CA THR A 589 -16.62 -13.14 19.19
C THR A 589 -15.64 -12.29 18.36
N ARG A 590 -14.57 -11.80 18.96
CA ARG A 590 -13.53 -11.05 18.26
C ARG A 590 -12.73 -11.93 17.29
N PHE A 591 -12.41 -13.17 17.65
CA PHE A 591 -11.80 -14.13 16.72
C PHE A 591 -12.71 -14.43 15.54
N GLU A 592 -14.00 -14.61 15.76
CA GLU A 592 -14.99 -14.82 14.70
C GLU A 592 -15.02 -13.64 13.72
N GLN A 593 -14.98 -12.41 14.23
CA GLN A 593 -14.98 -11.19 13.40
C GLN A 593 -13.66 -10.97 12.66
N LYS A 594 -12.52 -11.19 13.34
CA LYS A 594 -11.19 -10.86 12.83
C LYS A 594 -10.58 -11.95 11.95
N ALA A 595 -10.85 -13.21 12.26
CA ALA A 595 -10.29 -14.38 11.61
C ALA A 595 -11.37 -15.47 11.35
N PRO A 596 -12.40 -15.17 10.56
CA PRO A 596 -13.57 -16.04 10.40
C PRO A 596 -13.23 -17.43 9.86
N ALA A 597 -12.21 -17.56 9.01
CA ALA A 597 -11.81 -18.83 8.45
C ALA A 597 -11.17 -19.76 9.50
N GLN A 598 -10.29 -19.23 10.33
CA GLN A 598 -9.64 -19.97 11.43
C GLN A 598 -10.64 -20.33 12.53
N TYR A 599 -11.56 -19.40 12.81
CA TYR A 599 -12.63 -19.62 13.78
C TYR A 599 -13.57 -20.73 13.34
N ALA A 600 -14.01 -20.72 12.06
CA ALA A 600 -14.86 -21.77 11.50
C ALA A 600 -14.18 -23.15 11.54
N SER A 601 -12.90 -23.22 11.14
CA SER A 601 -12.13 -24.47 11.20
C SER A 601 -11.95 -24.99 12.63
N ALA A 602 -11.69 -24.09 13.58
CA ALA A 602 -11.59 -24.46 14.99
C ALA A 602 -12.93 -24.94 15.57
N LYS A 603 -14.04 -24.33 15.13
CA LYS A 603 -15.40 -24.72 15.51
C LYS A 603 -15.77 -26.10 14.96
N GLU A 604 -15.46 -26.38 13.69
CA GLU A 604 -15.63 -27.70 13.10
C GLU A 604 -14.86 -28.78 13.88
N LYS A 605 -13.61 -28.50 14.26
CA LYS A 605 -12.86 -29.42 15.14
C LYS A 605 -13.53 -29.62 16.49
N MET A 606 -14.04 -28.55 17.08
CA MET A 606 -14.74 -28.60 18.36
C MET A 606 -16.01 -29.45 18.30
N GLU A 607 -16.77 -29.38 17.19
CA GLU A 607 -17.94 -30.21 16.94
C GLU A 607 -17.62 -31.71 16.84
N ILE A 608 -16.39 -32.05 16.38
CA ILE A 608 -15.93 -33.44 16.32
C ILE A 608 -15.43 -33.90 17.72
N SER A 609 -14.65 -33.09 18.39
CA SER A 609 -14.12 -33.36 19.72
C SER A 609 -13.61 -32.09 20.39
N SER A 610 -13.84 -31.95 21.70
CA SER A 610 -13.14 -30.96 22.53
C SER A 610 -11.64 -31.25 22.54
N HIS A 611 -10.82 -30.18 22.76
CA HIS A 611 -9.38 -30.35 22.86
C HIS A 611 -9.03 -31.37 23.97
N PRO A 612 -8.05 -32.28 23.77
CA PRO A 612 -7.73 -33.34 24.75
C PRO A 612 -7.48 -32.85 26.20
N LEU A 613 -6.98 -31.62 26.37
CA LEU A 613 -6.83 -30.99 27.70
C LEU A 613 -8.17 -30.77 28.39
N PHE A 614 -9.27 -30.68 27.67
CA PHE A 614 -10.59 -30.36 28.20
C PHE A 614 -11.65 -31.39 27.75
N ALA A 615 -11.23 -32.58 27.36
CA ALA A 615 -12.15 -33.64 26.91
C ALA A 615 -13.09 -34.14 28.03
N ASN A 616 -12.80 -33.80 29.28
CA ASN A 616 -13.66 -34.08 30.41
C ASN A 616 -13.39 -33.11 31.56
N LEU A 617 -14.32 -33.00 32.49
CA LEU A 617 -14.24 -32.13 33.67
C LEU A 617 -13.00 -32.40 34.55
N ARG A 618 -12.57 -33.67 34.60
CA ARG A 618 -11.36 -34.05 35.36
C ARG A 618 -10.10 -33.42 34.76
N GLY A 619 -9.96 -33.39 33.45
CA GLY A 619 -8.84 -32.72 32.78
C GLY A 619 -8.80 -31.21 33.06
N LEU A 620 -9.96 -30.56 33.17
CA LEU A 620 -10.01 -29.18 33.63
C LEU A 620 -9.60 -29.01 35.08
N VAL A 621 -10.11 -29.85 36.00
CA VAL A 621 -9.74 -29.83 37.43
C VAL A 621 -8.24 -30.07 37.57
N ASP A 622 -7.69 -31.10 36.93
CA ASP A 622 -6.26 -31.39 36.92
C ASP A 622 -5.45 -30.19 36.39
N THR A 623 -5.93 -29.52 35.35
CA THR A 623 -5.28 -28.32 34.80
C THR A 623 -5.35 -27.15 35.78
N LEU A 624 -6.50 -26.94 36.43
CA LEU A 624 -6.67 -25.90 37.46
C LEU A 624 -5.81 -26.15 38.69
N GLU A 625 -5.73 -27.39 39.14
CA GLU A 625 -4.87 -27.79 40.28
C GLU A 625 -3.38 -27.57 39.98
N VAL A 626 -2.92 -27.93 38.77
CA VAL A 626 -1.51 -27.75 38.38
C VAL A 626 -1.14 -26.27 38.25
N PHE A 627 -2.07 -25.41 37.90
CA PHE A 627 -1.80 -23.99 37.66
C PHE A 627 -2.30 -23.04 38.76
N ASN A 628 -3.10 -23.50 39.71
CA ASN A 628 -3.70 -22.68 40.78
C ASN A 628 -3.09 -22.92 42.19
N VAL A 629 -2.02 -23.65 42.29
CA VAL A 629 -1.31 -23.82 43.55
C VAL A 629 -0.56 -22.59 43.99
#